data_053c5d64fcce6d761a36fc3ad6b97084
#
_entry.id   053c5d64fcce6d761a36fc3ad6b97084
#
_cell.length_a   1.000
_cell.length_b   1.000
_cell.length_c   1.000
_cell.angle_alpha   90.00
_cell.angle_beta   90.00
_cell.angle_gamma   90.00
#
_symmetry.space_group_name_H-M   'P 1'
#
loop_
_entity.id
_entity.type
_entity.pdbx_description
1 polymer ?
#
loop_
_entity_poly.entity_id
_entity_poly.type
_entity_poly.pdbx_seq_one_letter_code
_entity_poly.pdbx_strand_id
1 'polypeptide(L)'
;MTRALILGATGGIGRALSARLEAQGAQVTGLSRSADGMDLTRPDTVTEHAARLAGQSFDLIVNTTGALVIDGHQPEKSLDAVDADAMARQFALNATGVALAIQAFGPLLARDRRAVFASLSARVGSIGDNDLGGWIGYRAAKAAQNQIIRTASIEYRRRNRHAILVALHPGTVETPLTAKYASRYPTITPDRSAEALLAVIDGLTADDTGSFWDWKGARVPW
;
A
#
# COMPACT_ATOMS: atom_id res chain seq x y z
N MET A 1 -23.60 2.05 -4.37
CA MET A 1 -22.51 2.40 -5.31
C MET A 1 -21.23 2.50 -4.49
N THR A 2 -20.21 1.73 -4.83
CA THR A 2 -18.93 1.70 -4.09
C THR A 2 -18.17 3.01 -4.34
N ARG A 3 -17.63 3.61 -3.28
CA ARG A 3 -16.74 4.77 -3.36
C ARG A 3 -15.33 4.35 -2.99
N ALA A 4 -14.37 4.57 -3.88
CA ALA A 4 -12.99 4.19 -3.69
C ALA A 4 -12.05 5.40 -3.75
N LEU A 5 -11.03 5.40 -2.88
CA LEU A 5 -9.90 6.33 -2.90
C LEU A 5 -8.62 5.58 -3.21
N ILE A 6 -7.90 5.98 -4.24
CA ILE A 6 -6.64 5.38 -4.66
C ILE A 6 -5.50 6.38 -4.43
N LEU A 7 -4.65 6.10 -3.46
CA LEU A 7 -3.41 6.85 -3.22
C LEU A 7 -2.31 6.25 -4.09
N GLY A 8 -1.68 7.06 -4.93
CA GLY A 8 -0.74 6.62 -5.96
C GLY A 8 -1.42 6.27 -7.29
N ALA A 9 -2.56 6.90 -7.59
CA ALA A 9 -3.42 6.61 -8.75
C ALA A 9 -2.71 6.68 -10.12
N THR A 10 -1.61 7.43 -10.25
CA THR A 10 -0.84 7.54 -11.50
C THR A 10 0.20 6.42 -11.68
N GLY A 11 0.44 5.58 -10.67
CA GLY A 11 1.30 4.41 -10.76
C GLY A 11 0.66 3.28 -11.57
N GLY A 12 1.45 2.29 -12.02
CA GLY A 12 0.94 1.19 -12.85
C GLY A 12 -0.22 0.43 -12.18
N ILE A 13 -0.05 -0.01 -10.94
CA ILE A 13 -1.09 -0.72 -10.19
C ILE A 13 -2.26 0.23 -9.84
N GLY A 14 -1.96 1.47 -9.44
CA GLY A 14 -2.99 2.45 -9.10
C GLY A 14 -3.94 2.74 -10.27
N ARG A 15 -3.40 2.94 -11.47
CA ARG A 15 -4.20 3.12 -12.71
C ARG A 15 -5.06 1.90 -13.02
N ALA A 16 -4.49 0.70 -12.92
CA ALA A 16 -5.22 -0.53 -13.20
C ALA A 16 -6.36 -0.75 -12.21
N LEU A 17 -6.13 -0.49 -10.91
CA LEU A 17 -7.18 -0.55 -9.88
C LEU A 17 -8.28 0.47 -10.16
N SER A 18 -7.93 1.73 -10.48
CA SER A 18 -8.90 2.78 -10.79
C SER A 18 -9.79 2.37 -11.97
N ALA A 19 -9.18 1.97 -13.09
CA ALA A 19 -9.91 1.56 -14.28
C ALA A 19 -10.86 0.38 -14.05
N ARG A 20 -10.43 -0.64 -13.28
CA ARG A 20 -11.27 -1.80 -12.96
C ARG A 20 -12.44 -1.44 -12.04
N LEU A 21 -12.20 -0.62 -11.02
CA LEU A 21 -13.24 -0.16 -10.12
C LEU A 21 -14.28 0.69 -10.86
N GLU A 22 -13.85 1.60 -11.75
CA GLU A 22 -14.73 2.40 -12.59
C GLU A 22 -15.56 1.52 -13.54
N ALA A 23 -14.94 0.51 -14.17
CA ALA A 23 -15.63 -0.46 -15.03
C ALA A 23 -16.70 -1.28 -14.26
N GLN A 24 -16.52 -1.47 -12.94
CA GLN A 24 -17.48 -2.10 -12.03
C GLN A 24 -18.55 -1.12 -11.51
N GLY A 25 -18.54 0.14 -11.97
CA GLY A 25 -19.50 1.17 -11.57
C GLY A 25 -19.17 1.85 -10.24
N ALA A 26 -17.94 1.73 -9.72
CA ALA A 26 -17.52 2.48 -8.55
C ALA A 26 -17.21 3.95 -8.88
N GLN A 27 -17.43 4.83 -7.90
CA GLN A 27 -16.94 6.20 -7.95
C GLN A 27 -15.51 6.23 -7.41
N VAL A 28 -14.52 6.49 -8.28
CA VAL A 28 -13.10 6.51 -7.91
C VAL A 28 -12.59 7.94 -7.75
N THR A 29 -11.91 8.18 -6.63
CA THR A 29 -11.10 9.37 -6.40
C THR A 29 -9.63 8.95 -6.42
N GLY A 30 -8.82 9.54 -7.29
CA GLY A 30 -7.38 9.27 -7.37
C GLY A 30 -6.58 10.43 -6.81
N LEU A 31 -5.56 10.14 -6.01
CA LEU A 31 -4.55 11.10 -5.56
C LEU A 31 -3.15 10.59 -5.85
N SER A 32 -2.25 11.47 -6.24
CA SER A 32 -0.86 11.14 -6.53
C SER A 32 0.06 12.34 -6.41
N ARG A 33 1.36 12.07 -6.29
CA ARG A 33 2.37 13.13 -6.27
C ARG A 33 2.46 13.89 -7.59
N SER A 34 2.37 13.18 -8.71
CA SER A 34 2.57 13.76 -10.05
C SER A 34 1.36 14.54 -10.58
N ALA A 35 0.13 14.17 -10.20
CA ALA A 35 -1.07 14.85 -10.68
C ALA A 35 -1.56 15.92 -9.70
N ASP A 36 -1.44 15.63 -8.39
CA ASP A 36 -2.12 16.42 -7.36
C ASP A 36 -1.13 17.06 -6.37
N GLY A 37 0.15 16.66 -6.39
CA GLY A 37 1.14 17.09 -5.40
C GLY A 37 1.02 16.40 -4.04
N MET A 38 0.19 15.35 -3.91
CA MET A 38 0.06 14.57 -2.68
C MET A 38 1.28 13.67 -2.49
N ASP A 39 2.18 14.05 -1.59
CA ASP A 39 3.44 13.37 -1.32
C ASP A 39 3.46 12.83 0.11
N LEU A 40 3.53 11.50 0.28
CA LEU A 40 3.54 10.86 1.59
C LEU A 40 4.80 11.16 2.43
N THR A 41 5.84 11.71 1.82
CA THR A 41 7.04 12.19 2.56
C THR A 41 6.87 13.61 3.09
N ARG A 42 5.75 14.27 2.76
CA ARG A 42 5.43 15.64 3.13
C ARG A 42 4.08 15.68 3.87
N PRO A 43 4.10 15.69 5.22
CA PRO A 43 2.88 15.61 6.05
C PRO A 43 1.86 16.71 5.76
N ASP A 44 2.33 17.93 5.40
CA ASP A 44 1.51 19.06 5.02
C ASP A 44 0.60 18.72 3.83
N THR A 45 1.17 18.16 2.77
CA THR A 45 0.40 17.81 1.57
C THR A 45 -0.62 16.70 1.83
N VAL A 46 -0.26 15.71 2.67
CA VAL A 46 -1.17 14.60 3.05
C VAL A 46 -2.38 15.15 3.81
N THR A 47 -2.13 16.02 4.79
CA THR A 47 -3.18 16.65 5.61
C THR A 47 -4.10 17.53 4.76
N GLU A 48 -3.53 18.33 3.86
CA GLU A 48 -4.29 19.21 2.96
C GLU A 48 -5.25 18.40 2.07
N HIS A 49 -4.75 17.32 1.44
CA HIS A 49 -5.59 16.49 0.57
C HIS A 49 -6.67 15.75 1.34
N ALA A 50 -6.39 15.27 2.55
CA ALA A 50 -7.40 14.66 3.39
C ALA A 50 -8.48 15.68 3.81
N ALA A 51 -8.10 16.92 4.13
CA ALA A 51 -9.03 17.98 4.45
C ALA A 51 -9.96 18.34 3.27
N ARG A 52 -9.46 18.33 2.03
CA ARG A 52 -10.28 18.53 0.81
C ARG A 52 -11.34 17.42 0.61
N LEU A 53 -11.11 16.25 1.17
CA LEU A 53 -12.04 15.11 1.13
C LEU A 53 -12.93 15.03 2.38
N ALA A 54 -12.84 15.99 3.30
CA ALA A 54 -13.64 16.00 4.51
C ALA A 54 -15.15 15.92 4.20
N GLY A 55 -15.87 15.13 4.98
CA GLY A 55 -17.30 14.86 4.76
C GLY A 55 -17.59 13.79 3.71
N GLN A 56 -16.59 13.31 2.98
CA GLN A 56 -16.74 12.13 2.11
C GLN A 56 -16.54 10.85 2.92
N SER A 57 -17.14 9.76 2.42
CA SER A 57 -17.04 8.44 3.03
C SER A 57 -16.69 7.41 1.95
N PHE A 58 -15.68 6.59 2.20
CA PHE A 58 -15.16 5.60 1.26
C PHE A 58 -15.37 4.18 1.77
N ASP A 59 -15.77 3.29 0.86
CA ASP A 59 -15.89 1.85 1.11
C ASP A 59 -14.53 1.16 0.96
N LEU A 60 -13.66 1.76 0.13
CA LEU A 60 -12.33 1.23 -0.17
C LEU A 60 -11.32 2.38 -0.27
N ILE A 61 -10.23 2.26 0.48
CA ILE A 61 -9.05 3.11 0.31
C ILE A 61 -7.88 2.17 0.00
N VAL A 62 -7.21 2.38 -1.14
CA VAL A 62 -6.03 1.59 -1.50
C VAL A 62 -4.82 2.50 -1.61
N ASN A 63 -3.85 2.27 -0.74
CA ASN A 63 -2.55 2.91 -0.84
C ASN A 63 -1.62 2.07 -1.72
N THR A 64 -1.35 2.57 -2.91
CA THR A 64 -0.44 1.96 -3.89
C THR A 64 0.91 2.66 -3.97
N THR A 65 1.17 3.61 -3.06
CA THR A 65 2.43 4.35 -3.03
C THR A 65 3.57 3.47 -2.52
N GLY A 66 4.76 3.81 -2.91
CA GLY A 66 5.99 3.15 -2.48
C GLY A 66 7.01 3.11 -3.61
N ALA A 67 8.29 3.00 -3.24
CA ALA A 67 9.39 2.88 -4.19
C ALA A 67 10.48 1.97 -3.64
N LEU A 68 11.14 1.24 -4.56
CA LEU A 68 12.31 0.43 -4.27
C LEU A 68 13.59 1.27 -4.43
N VAL A 69 13.62 2.12 -5.44
CA VAL A 69 14.71 3.07 -5.72
C VAL A 69 14.22 4.47 -5.42
N ILE A 70 14.88 5.18 -4.52
CA ILE A 70 14.55 6.54 -4.11
C ILE A 70 15.78 7.41 -4.35
N ASP A 71 15.61 8.52 -5.07
CA ASP A 71 16.68 9.48 -5.41
C ASP A 71 17.94 8.81 -5.98
N GLY A 72 17.77 7.78 -6.83
CA GLY A 72 18.84 7.04 -7.45
C GLY A 72 19.50 5.95 -6.60
N HIS A 73 19.23 5.90 -5.29
CA HIS A 73 19.77 4.87 -4.39
C HIS A 73 19.14 3.51 -4.68
N GLN A 74 19.99 2.57 -5.10
CA GLN A 74 19.58 1.18 -5.33
C GLN A 74 19.49 0.41 -4.00
N PRO A 75 18.63 -0.60 -3.90
CA PRO A 75 18.57 -1.43 -2.70
C PRO A 75 19.89 -2.16 -2.46
N GLU A 76 20.30 -2.20 -1.21
CA GLU A 76 21.58 -2.75 -0.76
C GLU A 76 21.64 -4.27 -0.97
N LYS A 77 22.79 -4.77 -1.41
CA LYS A 77 23.02 -6.22 -1.58
C LYS A 77 23.71 -6.85 -0.38
N SER A 78 24.42 -6.04 0.42
CA SER A 78 25.17 -6.50 1.60
C SER A 78 25.11 -5.44 2.70
N LEU A 79 25.50 -5.81 3.93
CA LEU A 79 25.61 -4.89 5.07
C LEU A 79 26.63 -3.77 4.82
N ASP A 80 27.71 -4.05 4.10
CA ASP A 80 28.74 -3.05 3.79
C ASP A 80 28.23 -1.91 2.90
N ALA A 81 27.11 -2.12 2.21
CA ALA A 81 26.48 -1.13 1.34
C ALA A 81 25.37 -0.32 2.03
N VAL A 82 25.21 -0.48 3.35
CA VAL A 82 24.18 0.26 4.10
C VAL A 82 24.57 1.73 4.19
N ASP A 83 23.65 2.58 3.77
CA ASP A 83 23.73 4.03 3.85
C ASP A 83 22.56 4.56 4.71
N ALA A 84 22.89 5.34 5.74
CA ALA A 84 21.91 5.83 6.70
C ALA A 84 20.87 6.76 6.07
N ASP A 85 21.28 7.62 5.13
CA ASP A 85 20.36 8.56 4.46
C ASP A 85 19.46 7.83 3.47
N ALA A 86 19.98 6.82 2.75
CA ALA A 86 19.17 5.97 1.88
C ALA A 86 18.13 5.19 2.70
N MET A 87 18.51 4.63 3.85
CA MET A 87 17.58 3.98 4.77
C MET A 87 16.51 4.95 5.28
N ALA A 88 16.91 6.14 5.71
CA ALA A 88 15.95 7.16 6.19
C ALA A 88 14.91 7.50 5.12
N ARG A 89 15.32 7.63 3.84
CA ARG A 89 14.41 7.86 2.71
C ARG A 89 13.47 6.67 2.48
N GLN A 90 13.97 5.44 2.59
CA GLN A 90 13.14 4.23 2.51
C GLN A 90 12.06 4.23 3.60
N PHE A 91 12.41 4.54 4.84
CA PHE A 91 11.47 4.63 5.94
C PHE A 91 10.49 5.78 5.78
N ALA A 92 10.94 6.96 5.34
CA ALA A 92 10.09 8.12 5.13
C ALA A 92 8.91 7.81 4.19
N LEU A 93 9.18 7.17 3.05
CA LEU A 93 8.13 6.85 2.08
C LEU A 93 7.38 5.55 2.42
N ASN A 94 8.12 4.44 2.61
CA ASN A 94 7.52 3.10 2.66
C ASN A 94 7.00 2.70 4.05
N ALA A 95 7.31 3.45 5.10
CA ALA A 95 6.83 3.20 6.47
C ALA A 95 6.09 4.42 7.03
N THR A 96 6.79 5.53 7.31
CA THR A 96 6.20 6.74 7.89
C THR A 96 5.08 7.29 7.02
N GLY A 97 5.27 7.35 5.71
CA GLY A 97 4.25 7.80 4.76
C GLY A 97 2.97 6.96 4.83
N VAL A 98 3.09 5.64 5.07
CA VAL A 98 1.91 4.78 5.25
C VAL A 98 1.18 5.09 6.57
N ALA A 99 1.91 5.37 7.65
CA ALA A 99 1.30 5.80 8.91
C ALA A 99 0.54 7.11 8.72
N LEU A 100 1.12 8.09 8.03
CA LEU A 100 0.48 9.36 7.70
C LEU A 100 -0.75 9.16 6.81
N ALA A 101 -0.70 8.27 5.83
CA ALA A 101 -1.85 7.93 5.00
C ALA A 101 -3.00 7.33 5.82
N ILE A 102 -2.71 6.40 6.73
CA ILE A 102 -3.73 5.83 7.64
C ILE A 102 -4.28 6.90 8.56
N GLN A 103 -3.44 7.75 9.14
CA GLN A 103 -3.83 8.85 10.03
C GLN A 103 -4.79 9.82 9.33
N ALA A 104 -4.46 10.24 8.11
CA ALA A 104 -5.17 11.29 7.40
C ALA A 104 -6.44 10.77 6.68
N PHE A 105 -6.34 9.63 5.99
CA PHE A 105 -7.42 9.11 5.15
C PHE A 105 -8.24 8.00 5.83
N GLY A 106 -7.70 7.31 6.81
CA GLY A 106 -8.43 6.28 7.56
C GLY A 106 -9.74 6.77 8.19
N PRO A 107 -9.83 7.99 8.76
CA PRO A 107 -11.09 8.54 9.25
C PRO A 107 -12.19 8.70 8.19
N LEU A 108 -11.84 8.69 6.90
CA LEU A 108 -12.76 8.75 5.77
C LEU A 108 -13.36 7.39 5.39
N LEU A 109 -12.96 6.29 6.04
CA LEU A 109 -13.62 4.99 5.88
C LEU A 109 -15.05 5.03 6.38
N ALA A 110 -15.97 4.41 5.64
CA ALA A 110 -17.36 4.25 6.05
C ALA A 110 -17.44 3.61 7.45
N ARG A 111 -18.39 4.09 8.28
CA ARG A 111 -18.53 3.65 9.67
C ARG A 111 -19.78 2.79 9.92
N ASP A 112 -20.69 2.80 8.97
CA ASP A 112 -22.01 2.14 9.02
C ASP A 112 -22.04 0.83 8.22
N ARG A 113 -20.97 0.53 7.50
CA ARG A 113 -20.83 -0.65 6.66
C ARG A 113 -19.38 -1.08 6.50
N ARG A 114 -19.17 -2.27 5.94
CA ARG A 114 -17.83 -2.77 5.63
C ARG A 114 -17.04 -1.74 4.83
N ALA A 115 -15.84 -1.44 5.29
CA ALA A 115 -14.90 -0.56 4.61
C ALA A 115 -13.46 -1.08 4.76
N VAL A 116 -12.66 -0.96 3.71
CA VAL A 116 -11.30 -1.53 3.68
C VAL A 116 -10.26 -0.44 3.44
N PHE A 117 -9.21 -0.43 4.25
CA PHE A 117 -7.95 0.25 3.97
C PHE A 117 -6.90 -0.80 3.62
N ALA A 118 -6.56 -0.92 2.36
CA ALA A 118 -5.51 -1.80 1.88
C ALA A 118 -4.26 -1.02 1.53
N SER A 119 -3.08 -1.45 1.99
CA SER A 119 -1.81 -0.82 1.61
C SER A 119 -0.90 -1.84 0.95
N LEU A 120 -0.37 -1.48 -0.23
CA LEU A 120 0.56 -2.35 -0.94
C LEU A 120 1.88 -2.43 -0.19
N SER A 121 2.12 -3.59 0.37
CA SER A 121 3.39 -4.02 0.94
C SER A 121 4.16 -4.88 -0.07
N ALA A 122 5.13 -5.59 0.40
CA ALA A 122 5.91 -6.52 -0.40
C ALA A 122 6.23 -7.76 0.43
N ARG A 123 6.24 -8.95 -0.19
CA ARG A 123 6.60 -10.20 0.49
C ARG A 123 7.96 -10.10 1.19
N VAL A 124 8.89 -9.35 0.61
CA VAL A 124 10.21 -9.08 1.20
C VAL A 124 10.16 -8.32 2.54
N GLY A 125 9.01 -7.73 2.92
CA GLY A 125 8.77 -7.14 4.23
C GLY A 125 8.34 -8.16 5.29
N SER A 126 8.12 -9.42 4.92
CA SER A 126 7.91 -10.50 5.88
C SER A 126 9.24 -10.90 6.51
N ILE A 127 9.31 -10.92 7.84
CA ILE A 127 10.49 -11.36 8.59
C ILE A 127 10.56 -12.88 8.54
N GLY A 128 9.41 -13.55 8.71
CA GLY A 128 9.32 -15.00 8.72
C GLY A 128 9.53 -15.69 7.36
N ASP A 129 9.39 -14.94 6.25
CA ASP A 129 9.57 -15.44 4.87
C ASP A 129 10.88 -14.94 4.23
N ASN A 130 11.86 -14.52 5.06
CA ASN A 130 13.11 -13.92 4.57
C ASN A 130 14.25 -14.94 4.51
N ASP A 131 14.31 -15.74 3.44
CA ASP A 131 15.41 -16.68 3.18
C ASP A 131 16.51 -16.10 2.28
N LEU A 132 16.24 -14.99 1.56
CA LEU A 132 17.13 -14.48 0.52
C LEU A 132 18.08 -13.37 1.00
N GLY A 133 17.73 -12.62 2.04
CA GLY A 133 18.49 -11.45 2.49
C GLY A 133 18.55 -10.32 1.45
N GLY A 134 19.52 -9.41 1.60
CA GLY A 134 19.68 -8.23 0.76
C GLY A 134 18.55 -7.20 0.91
N TRP A 135 18.63 -6.08 0.22
CA TRP A 135 17.63 -5.00 0.21
C TRP A 135 17.25 -4.51 1.62
N ILE A 136 18.25 -4.35 2.45
CA ILE A 136 18.13 -4.15 3.91
C ILE A 136 17.18 -3.01 4.24
N GLY A 137 17.41 -1.83 3.68
CA GLY A 137 16.58 -0.65 3.92
C GLY A 137 15.13 -0.84 3.45
N TYR A 138 14.93 -1.42 2.25
CA TYR A 138 13.60 -1.66 1.72
C TYR A 138 12.84 -2.74 2.51
N ARG A 139 13.48 -3.88 2.84
CA ARG A 139 12.88 -4.93 3.67
C ARG A 139 12.48 -4.39 5.03
N ALA A 140 13.39 -3.68 5.70
CA ALA A 140 13.14 -3.09 7.00
C ALA A 140 11.97 -2.08 6.97
N ALA A 141 11.93 -1.21 5.95
CA ALA A 141 10.82 -0.26 5.80
C ALA A 141 9.47 -0.96 5.52
N LYS A 142 9.46 -2.03 4.72
CA LYS A 142 8.24 -2.81 4.45
C LYS A 142 7.80 -3.65 5.66
N ALA A 143 8.73 -4.15 6.47
CA ALA A 143 8.41 -4.77 7.76
C ALA A 143 7.83 -3.74 8.74
N ALA A 144 8.39 -2.54 8.80
CA ALA A 144 7.85 -1.44 9.59
C ALA A 144 6.44 -1.04 9.11
N GLN A 145 6.19 -0.97 7.79
CA GLN A 145 4.85 -0.78 7.23
C GLN A 145 3.88 -1.85 7.73
N ASN A 146 4.28 -3.12 7.70
CA ASN A 146 3.47 -4.25 8.14
C ASN A 146 3.11 -4.10 9.63
N GLN A 147 4.08 -3.73 10.48
CA GLN A 147 3.85 -3.45 11.90
C GLN A 147 2.90 -2.28 12.11
N ILE A 148 3.03 -1.20 11.33
CA ILE A 148 2.14 -0.02 11.38
C ILE A 148 0.69 -0.45 11.07
N ILE A 149 0.47 -1.21 10.00
CA ILE A 149 -0.87 -1.68 9.62
C ILE A 149 -1.44 -2.57 10.71
N ARG A 150 -0.65 -3.51 11.26
CA ARG A 150 -1.07 -4.37 12.36
C ARG A 150 -1.48 -3.57 13.58
N THR A 151 -0.68 -2.60 13.99
CA THR A 151 -0.96 -1.74 15.15
C THR A 151 -2.20 -0.88 14.92
N ALA A 152 -2.30 -0.22 13.76
CA ALA A 152 -3.45 0.58 13.39
C ALA A 152 -4.76 -0.24 13.36
N SER A 153 -4.70 -1.48 12.89
CA SER A 153 -5.89 -2.36 12.86
C SER A 153 -6.48 -2.63 14.24
N ILE A 154 -5.62 -2.75 15.27
CA ILE A 154 -6.03 -2.94 16.66
C ILE A 154 -6.74 -1.69 17.18
N GLU A 155 -6.23 -0.50 16.84
CA GLU A 155 -6.86 0.76 17.19
C GLU A 155 -8.21 0.94 16.48
N TYR A 156 -8.24 0.64 15.17
CA TYR A 156 -9.46 0.77 14.36
C TYR A 156 -10.57 -0.16 14.83
N ARG A 157 -10.29 -1.37 15.31
CA ARG A 157 -11.29 -2.26 15.92
C ARG A 157 -12.13 -1.58 17.01
N ARG A 158 -11.52 -0.64 17.74
CA ARG A 158 -12.19 0.10 18.81
C ARG A 158 -12.95 1.32 18.28
N ARG A 159 -12.48 1.93 17.19
CA ARG A 159 -13.04 3.18 16.63
C ARG A 159 -14.08 2.94 15.55
N ASN A 160 -13.89 1.91 14.73
CA ASN A 160 -14.74 1.56 13.59
C ASN A 160 -14.69 0.04 13.39
N ARG A 161 -15.65 -0.68 13.96
CA ARG A 161 -15.74 -2.16 13.89
C ARG A 161 -15.93 -2.70 12.47
N HIS A 162 -16.32 -1.84 11.52
CA HIS A 162 -16.55 -2.21 10.13
C HIS A 162 -15.30 -2.01 9.25
N ALA A 163 -14.25 -1.39 9.81
CA ALA A 163 -13.01 -1.13 9.08
C ALA A 163 -12.08 -2.35 9.12
N ILE A 164 -11.55 -2.69 7.95
CA ILE A 164 -10.58 -3.76 7.73
C ILE A 164 -9.30 -3.12 7.22
N LEU A 165 -8.22 -3.19 7.97
CA LEU A 165 -6.91 -2.68 7.57
C LEU A 165 -5.99 -3.85 7.24
N VAL A 166 -5.45 -3.91 6.01
CA VAL A 166 -4.61 -5.02 5.56
C VAL A 166 -3.39 -4.57 4.77
N ALA A 167 -2.33 -5.37 4.85
CA ALA A 167 -1.20 -5.31 3.94
C ALA A 167 -1.43 -6.27 2.76
N LEU A 168 -1.07 -5.85 1.54
CA LEU A 168 -1.19 -6.68 0.35
C LEU A 168 0.14 -6.73 -0.41
N HIS A 169 0.59 -7.94 -0.77
CA HIS A 169 1.67 -8.11 -1.73
C HIS A 169 1.08 -8.26 -3.14
N PRO A 170 1.39 -7.33 -4.07
CA PRO A 170 0.77 -7.30 -5.40
C PRO A 170 1.33 -8.32 -6.40
N GLY A 171 2.32 -9.12 -6.02
CA GLY A 171 3.16 -9.91 -6.94
C GLY A 171 4.33 -9.08 -7.48
N THR A 172 5.11 -9.68 -8.38
CA THR A 172 6.14 -8.95 -9.15
C THR A 172 5.45 -8.38 -10.40
N VAL A 173 5.08 -7.11 -10.32
CA VAL A 173 4.24 -6.47 -11.34
C VAL A 173 5.11 -5.70 -12.35
N GLU A 174 4.80 -5.83 -13.65
CA GLU A 174 5.47 -5.11 -14.74
C GLU A 174 5.26 -3.59 -14.64
N THR A 175 6.13 -2.94 -13.92
CA THR A 175 6.11 -1.48 -13.69
C THR A 175 7.54 -0.93 -13.76
N PRO A 176 7.75 0.37 -13.88
CA PRO A 176 9.08 0.97 -13.80
C PRO A 176 9.86 0.55 -12.54
N LEU A 177 9.17 0.28 -11.43
CA LEU A 177 9.75 -0.16 -10.17
C LEU A 177 10.45 -1.53 -10.30
N THR A 178 9.89 -2.44 -11.07
CA THR A 178 10.34 -3.84 -11.19
C THR A 178 11.09 -4.13 -12.48
N ALA A 179 11.14 -3.20 -13.42
CA ALA A 179 11.69 -3.40 -14.77
C ALA A 179 13.10 -4.03 -14.77
N LYS A 180 13.98 -3.63 -13.84
CA LYS A 180 15.34 -4.19 -13.73
C LYS A 180 15.40 -5.63 -13.24
N TYR A 181 14.30 -6.15 -12.68
CA TYR A 181 14.22 -7.49 -12.08
C TYR A 181 13.31 -8.44 -12.86
N ALA A 182 12.60 -7.93 -13.87
CA ALA A 182 11.63 -8.68 -14.67
C ALA A 182 12.24 -9.92 -15.37
N SER A 183 13.53 -9.87 -15.74
CA SER A 183 14.22 -11.01 -16.35
C SER A 183 14.54 -12.17 -15.37
N ARG A 184 14.44 -11.92 -14.06
CA ARG A 184 14.83 -12.91 -13.03
C ARG A 184 13.66 -13.59 -12.33
N TYR A 185 12.47 -12.98 -12.38
CA TYR A 185 11.28 -13.46 -11.70
C TYR A 185 10.08 -13.42 -12.63
N PRO A 186 9.17 -14.39 -12.56
CA PRO A 186 7.90 -14.31 -13.27
C PRO A 186 7.16 -13.03 -12.89
N THR A 187 6.79 -12.25 -13.90
CA THR A 187 6.06 -11.00 -13.72
C THR A 187 4.60 -11.16 -14.16
N ILE A 188 3.74 -10.31 -13.63
CA ILE A 188 2.35 -10.19 -14.04
C ILE A 188 2.06 -8.75 -14.45
N THR A 189 1.08 -8.56 -15.33
CA THR A 189 0.67 -7.22 -15.75
C THR A 189 0.02 -6.47 -14.60
N PRO A 190 0.04 -5.11 -14.60
CA PRO A 190 -0.68 -4.31 -13.62
C PRO A 190 -2.17 -4.64 -13.56
N ASP A 191 -2.79 -4.92 -14.71
CA ASP A 191 -4.20 -5.27 -14.79
C ASP A 191 -4.50 -6.62 -14.12
N ARG A 192 -3.68 -7.64 -14.33
CA ARG A 192 -3.81 -8.93 -13.65
C ARG A 192 -3.59 -8.80 -12.13
N SER A 193 -2.63 -7.99 -11.72
CA SER A 193 -2.42 -7.69 -10.30
C SER A 193 -3.63 -7.00 -9.69
N ALA A 194 -4.17 -5.98 -10.34
CA ALA A 194 -5.35 -5.25 -9.88
C ALA A 194 -6.57 -6.17 -9.74
N GLU A 195 -6.84 -7.03 -10.74
CA GLU A 195 -7.91 -8.03 -10.68
C GLU A 195 -7.77 -8.93 -9.44
N ALA A 196 -6.60 -9.49 -9.26
CA ALA A 196 -6.33 -10.41 -8.17
C ALA A 196 -6.41 -9.73 -6.79
N LEU A 197 -5.87 -8.51 -6.67
CA LEU A 197 -5.95 -7.73 -5.44
C LEU A 197 -7.40 -7.38 -5.07
N LEU A 198 -8.23 -7.00 -6.04
CA LEU A 198 -9.65 -6.73 -5.79
C LEU A 198 -10.37 -8.00 -5.35
N ALA A 199 -10.10 -9.16 -5.96
CA ALA A 199 -10.67 -10.42 -5.53
C ALA A 199 -10.28 -10.78 -4.08
N VAL A 200 -9.02 -10.54 -3.68
CA VAL A 200 -8.59 -10.70 -2.28
C VAL A 200 -9.36 -9.73 -1.37
N ILE A 201 -9.41 -8.45 -1.73
CA ILE A 201 -10.11 -7.42 -0.95
C ILE A 201 -11.59 -7.80 -0.76
N ASP A 202 -12.26 -8.27 -1.80
CA ASP A 202 -13.69 -8.62 -1.74
C ASP A 202 -13.96 -9.79 -0.78
N GLY A 203 -13.03 -10.73 -0.69
CA GLY A 203 -13.12 -11.88 0.21
C GLY A 203 -12.84 -11.58 1.70
N LEU A 204 -12.29 -10.39 2.03
CA LEU A 204 -11.93 -10.06 3.41
C LEU A 204 -13.14 -9.85 4.31
N THR A 205 -13.02 -10.28 5.54
CA THR A 205 -13.97 -10.09 6.63
C THR A 205 -13.39 -9.23 7.76
N ALA A 206 -14.19 -8.84 8.74
CA ALA A 206 -13.70 -8.09 9.90
C ALA A 206 -12.60 -8.85 10.69
N ASP A 207 -12.62 -10.18 10.65
CA ASP A 207 -11.63 -11.02 11.34
C ASP A 207 -10.25 -10.97 10.65
N ASP A 208 -10.21 -10.55 9.40
CA ASP A 208 -8.97 -10.43 8.63
C ASP A 208 -8.24 -9.10 8.86
N THR A 209 -8.82 -8.17 9.64
CA THR A 209 -8.17 -6.89 9.93
C THR A 209 -6.83 -7.10 10.64
N GLY A 210 -5.80 -6.43 10.16
CA GLY A 210 -4.43 -6.57 10.67
C GLY A 210 -3.71 -7.81 10.14
N SER A 211 -4.06 -8.31 8.96
CA SER A 211 -3.39 -9.43 8.28
C SER A 211 -2.64 -8.98 7.03
N PHE A 212 -1.77 -9.87 6.55
CA PHE A 212 -0.99 -9.68 5.33
C PHE A 212 -1.32 -10.78 4.32
N TRP A 213 -1.65 -10.40 3.09
CA TRP A 213 -2.06 -11.30 2.02
C TRP A 213 -1.24 -11.10 0.76
N ASP A 214 -1.04 -12.17 0.01
CA ASP A 214 -0.53 -12.05 -1.35
C ASP A 214 -1.68 -11.94 -2.38
N TRP A 215 -1.32 -11.58 -3.59
CA TRP A 215 -2.25 -11.42 -4.71
C TRP A 215 -2.96 -12.72 -5.12
N LYS A 216 -2.51 -13.89 -4.65
CA LYS A 216 -3.16 -15.19 -4.87
C LYS A 216 -4.17 -15.55 -3.77
N GLY A 217 -4.33 -14.69 -2.77
CA GLY A 217 -5.21 -14.91 -1.64
C GLY A 217 -4.61 -15.80 -0.55
N ALA A 218 -3.29 -15.99 -0.55
CA ALA A 218 -2.61 -16.68 0.53
C ALA A 218 -2.16 -15.69 1.63
N ARG A 219 -2.27 -16.09 2.89
CA ARG A 219 -1.70 -15.31 4.00
C ARG A 219 -0.18 -15.35 3.94
N VAL A 220 0.44 -14.19 4.11
CA VAL A 220 1.89 -14.05 4.25
C VAL A 220 2.22 -13.93 5.74
N PRO A 221 3.20 -14.69 6.28
CA PRO A 221 3.65 -14.48 7.66
C PRO A 221 4.26 -13.09 7.81
N TRP A 222 4.19 -12.57 9.06
CA TRP A 222 4.80 -11.26 9.38
C TRP A 222 6.33 -11.28 9.36
#